data_560869d9c0f4e01b10cc5e95fe7fd44a
#
_entry.id   560869d9c0f4e01b10cc5e95fe7fd44a
#
_cell.length_a   1.000
_cell.length_b   1.000
_cell.length_c   1.000
_cell.angle_alpha   90.00
_cell.angle_beta   90.00
_cell.angle_gamma   90.00
#
_symmetry.space_group_name_H-M   'P 1'
#
loop_
_entity.id
_entity.type
_entity.pdbx_description
1 polymer ?
#
loop_
_entity_poly.entity_id
_entity_poly.type
_entity_poly.pdbx_seq_one_letter_code
_entity_poly.pdbx_strand_id
1 'polypeptide(L)'
;MNKLNFSFVYKKFKKRLQETYGKEIALLIWKKADAKLKNFSAEYKNIGSDEKIMILPLAAIYLSMKEENLENPLELLNQYGKETGERFSKLIRKITSFPGLPEVLWKNMSSLMRKNSSPEKGYQRKIISETKELVAVDILVCPLHEMAKKLGISEITSVVCLIDKGQMTGFKYIEYTRTKALGDGDNFCDYRLRYDKKKLQ
;
A
#
# COMPACT_ATOMS: atom_id res chain seq x y z
N MET A 1 -9.15 21.98 -8.48
CA MET A 1 -9.86 20.94 -7.70
C MET A 1 -8.83 20.23 -6.85
N ASN A 2 -9.03 20.09 -5.54
CA ASN A 2 -8.07 19.49 -4.61
C ASN A 2 -8.03 17.96 -4.79
N LYS A 3 -6.96 17.43 -5.43
CA LYS A 3 -6.84 16.02 -5.78
C LYS A 3 -6.75 15.10 -4.56
N LEU A 4 -6.17 15.56 -3.45
CA LEU A 4 -6.05 14.75 -2.23
C LEU A 4 -7.41 14.47 -1.56
N ASN A 5 -8.38 15.38 -1.67
CA ASN A 5 -9.73 15.15 -1.15
C ASN A 5 -10.46 13.98 -1.84
N PHE A 6 -10.03 13.62 -3.05
CA PHE A 6 -10.56 12.48 -3.81
C PHE A 6 -9.72 11.20 -3.66
N SER A 7 -8.60 11.27 -2.94
CA SER A 7 -7.80 10.08 -2.69
C SER A 7 -8.57 9.09 -1.82
N PHE A 8 -8.85 7.92 -2.39
CA PHE A 8 -9.51 6.83 -1.67
C PHE A 8 -8.71 6.38 -0.43
N VAL A 9 -7.39 6.40 -0.55
CA VAL A 9 -6.48 5.96 0.53
C VAL A 9 -6.26 7.06 1.55
N TYR A 10 -5.92 8.30 1.11
CA TYR A 10 -5.36 9.32 2.01
C TYR A 10 -6.33 10.42 2.45
N LYS A 11 -7.54 10.54 1.86
CA LYS A 11 -8.49 11.61 2.22
C LYS A 11 -8.81 11.69 3.73
N LYS A 12 -8.82 10.55 4.42
CA LYS A 12 -9.07 10.49 5.86
C LYS A 12 -7.87 10.93 6.71
N PHE A 13 -6.66 10.97 6.13
CA PHE A 13 -5.46 11.38 6.84
C PHE A 13 -5.52 12.87 7.26
N LYS A 14 -6.26 13.70 6.51
CA LYS A 14 -6.51 15.10 6.89
C LYS A 14 -7.11 15.22 8.30
N LYS A 15 -8.07 14.36 8.64
CA LYS A 15 -8.65 14.32 10.00
C LYS A 15 -7.61 13.92 11.04
N ARG A 16 -6.77 12.94 10.75
CA ARG A 16 -5.67 12.54 11.62
C ARG A 16 -4.69 13.70 11.87
N LEU A 17 -4.32 14.44 10.84
CA LEU A 17 -3.50 15.65 10.99
C LEU A 17 -4.16 16.68 11.91
N GLN A 18 -5.48 16.89 11.78
CA GLN A 18 -6.23 17.83 12.64
C GLN A 18 -6.23 17.38 14.11
N GLU A 19 -6.39 16.09 14.34
CA GLU A 19 -6.39 15.51 15.70
C GLU A 19 -5.01 15.58 16.35
N THR A 20 -3.93 15.47 15.55
CA THR A 20 -2.55 15.43 16.08
C THR A 20 -1.94 16.83 16.22
N TYR A 21 -2.11 17.71 15.23
CA TYR A 21 -1.41 19.00 15.14
C TYR A 21 -2.32 20.23 15.14
N GLY A 22 -3.64 20.04 15.26
CA GLY A 22 -4.61 21.12 15.20
C GLY A 22 -5.05 21.48 13.77
N LYS A 23 -6.16 22.22 13.69
CA LYS A 23 -6.86 22.50 12.44
C LYS A 23 -6.04 23.35 11.47
N GLU A 24 -5.33 24.37 11.99
CA GLU A 24 -4.57 25.31 11.17
C GLU A 24 -3.39 24.63 10.47
N ILE A 25 -2.56 23.90 11.22
CA ILE A 25 -1.43 23.15 10.69
C ILE A 25 -1.91 22.11 9.68
N ALA A 26 -2.97 21.36 9.99
CA ALA A 26 -3.52 20.37 9.09
C ALA A 26 -4.00 20.97 7.77
N LEU A 27 -4.61 22.15 7.78
CA LEU A 27 -5.03 22.86 6.57
C LEU A 27 -3.83 23.33 5.74
N LEU A 28 -2.80 23.86 6.40
CA LEU A 28 -1.56 24.29 5.76
C LEU A 28 -0.87 23.11 5.04
N ILE A 29 -0.64 22.01 5.79
CA ILE A 29 -0.07 20.78 5.24
C ILE A 29 -0.87 20.27 4.02
N TRP A 30 -2.21 20.23 4.17
CA TRP A 30 -3.07 19.73 3.11
C TRP A 30 -3.02 20.57 1.84
N LYS A 31 -2.96 21.91 1.99
CA LYS A 31 -2.81 22.84 0.87
C LYS A 31 -1.47 22.66 0.17
N LYS A 32 -0.36 22.58 0.94
CA LYS A 32 0.99 22.33 0.39
C LYS A 32 1.07 20.99 -0.32
N ALA A 33 0.56 19.92 0.31
CA ALA A 33 0.54 18.60 -0.26
C ALA A 33 -0.27 18.52 -1.57
N ASP A 34 -1.41 19.21 -1.66
CA ASP A 34 -2.20 19.25 -2.90
C ASP A 34 -1.46 19.96 -4.04
N ALA A 35 -0.75 21.04 -3.73
CA ALA A 35 0.10 21.74 -4.69
C ALA A 35 1.26 20.83 -5.19
N LYS A 36 1.97 20.14 -4.25
CA LYS A 36 3.03 19.18 -4.61
C LYS A 36 2.49 18.02 -5.46
N LEU A 37 1.35 17.46 -5.10
CA LEU A 37 0.73 16.38 -5.88
C LEU A 37 0.37 16.83 -7.29
N LYS A 38 -0.04 18.09 -7.47
CA LYS A 38 -0.30 18.66 -8.79
C LYS A 38 0.99 18.71 -9.62
N ASN A 39 2.10 19.17 -9.02
CA ASN A 39 3.43 19.23 -9.67
C ASN A 39 3.93 17.81 -10.01
N PHE A 40 3.92 16.87 -9.07
CA PHE A 40 4.28 15.48 -9.32
C PHE A 40 3.45 14.85 -10.44
N SER A 41 2.13 15.10 -10.45
CA SER A 41 1.24 14.59 -11.51
C SER A 41 1.56 15.16 -12.89
N ALA A 42 2.11 16.37 -12.95
CA ALA A 42 2.55 17.00 -14.20
C ALA A 42 3.93 16.48 -14.66
N GLU A 43 4.84 16.24 -13.70
CA GLU A 43 6.18 15.74 -13.97
C GLU A 43 6.16 14.24 -14.32
N TYR A 44 5.44 13.44 -13.55
CA TYR A 44 5.39 11.97 -13.67
C TYR A 44 4.14 11.49 -14.41
N LYS A 45 3.88 12.00 -15.62
CA LYS A 45 2.68 11.65 -16.40
C LYS A 45 2.64 10.18 -16.83
N ASN A 46 3.81 9.59 -17.12
CA ASN A 46 3.95 8.28 -17.75
C ASN A 46 4.28 7.14 -16.77
N ILE A 47 4.05 7.33 -15.46
CA ILE A 47 4.17 6.26 -14.47
C ILE A 47 2.87 5.45 -14.37
N GLY A 48 2.93 4.28 -13.73
CA GLY A 48 1.78 3.42 -13.52
C GLY A 48 0.68 4.03 -12.65
N SER A 49 -0.48 3.40 -12.67
CA SER A 49 -1.62 3.82 -11.87
C SER A 49 -1.36 3.67 -10.38
N ASP A 50 -0.62 2.63 -10.00
CA ASP A 50 -0.37 2.31 -8.60
C ASP A 50 0.51 3.38 -7.95
N GLU A 51 1.56 3.87 -8.64
CA GLU A 51 2.39 4.98 -8.17
C GLU A 51 1.59 6.28 -8.07
N LYS A 52 0.72 6.56 -9.05
CA LYS A 52 -0.15 7.76 -9.04
C LYS A 52 -1.12 7.78 -7.88
N ILE A 53 -1.63 6.62 -7.49
CA ILE A 53 -2.66 6.49 -6.45
C ILE A 53 -2.03 6.34 -5.05
N MET A 54 -0.92 5.64 -4.94
CA MET A 54 -0.34 5.27 -3.65
C MET A 54 0.84 6.16 -3.27
N ILE A 55 1.83 6.32 -4.14
CA ILE A 55 3.10 6.97 -3.79
C ILE A 55 3.06 8.49 -3.95
N LEU A 56 2.57 9.02 -5.07
CA LEU A 56 2.61 10.48 -5.26
C LEU A 56 1.80 11.26 -4.20
N PRO A 57 0.58 10.82 -3.80
CA PRO A 57 -0.15 11.51 -2.73
C PRO A 57 0.57 11.38 -1.38
N LEU A 58 1.13 10.20 -1.08
CA LEU A 58 1.88 9.95 0.15
C LEU A 58 3.13 10.83 0.22
N ALA A 59 3.92 10.87 -0.85
CA ALA A 59 5.11 11.72 -0.96
C ALA A 59 4.77 13.21 -0.77
N ALA A 60 3.69 13.66 -1.41
CA ALA A 60 3.24 15.05 -1.29
C ALA A 60 2.89 15.41 0.17
N ILE A 61 2.19 14.52 0.88
CA ILE A 61 1.84 14.70 2.29
C ILE A 61 3.10 14.66 3.16
N TYR A 62 3.94 13.64 3.01
CA TYR A 62 5.16 13.46 3.81
C TYR A 62 6.13 14.64 3.69
N LEU A 63 6.43 15.05 2.46
CA LEU A 63 7.30 16.20 2.21
C LEU A 63 6.73 17.52 2.77
N SER A 64 5.40 17.69 2.71
CA SER A 64 4.77 18.87 3.30
C SER A 64 4.84 18.87 4.82
N MET A 65 4.76 17.68 5.46
CA MET A 65 4.96 17.56 6.90
C MET A 65 6.41 17.83 7.29
N LYS A 66 7.40 17.35 6.50
CA LYS A 66 8.84 17.63 6.74
C LYS A 66 9.16 19.11 6.61
N GLU A 67 8.61 19.81 5.63
CA GLU A 67 8.80 21.26 5.45
C GLU A 67 8.27 22.11 6.61
N GLU A 68 7.24 21.64 7.30
CA GLU A 68 6.71 22.30 8.48
C GLU A 68 7.42 21.81 9.77
N ASN A 69 8.51 21.04 9.64
CA ASN A 69 9.30 20.48 10.75
C ASN A 69 8.45 19.74 11.79
N LEU A 70 7.41 19.02 11.33
CA LEU A 70 6.59 18.22 12.24
C LEU A 70 7.39 17.08 12.83
N GLU A 71 7.15 16.77 14.10
CA GLU A 71 7.76 15.64 14.76
C GLU A 71 7.24 14.30 14.20
N ASN A 72 8.15 13.37 13.96
CA ASN A 72 7.85 11.98 13.59
C ASN A 72 6.82 11.78 12.46
N PRO A 73 6.90 12.51 11.32
CA PRO A 73 5.89 12.43 10.26
C PRO A 73 5.75 11.03 9.66
N LEU A 74 6.85 10.26 9.57
CA LEU A 74 6.82 8.90 9.05
C LEU A 74 6.09 7.95 10.01
N GLU A 75 6.27 8.09 11.31
CA GLU A 75 5.59 7.25 12.28
C GLU A 75 4.07 7.46 12.24
N LEU A 76 3.61 8.73 12.18
CA LEU A 76 2.19 9.04 12.04
C LEU A 76 1.60 8.44 10.75
N LEU A 77 2.35 8.49 9.66
CA LEU A 77 1.94 7.87 8.39
C LEU A 77 1.93 6.34 8.46
N ASN A 78 2.90 5.72 9.12
CA ASN A 78 2.92 4.27 9.34
C ASN A 78 1.74 3.81 10.18
N GLN A 79 1.41 4.51 11.27
CA GLN A 79 0.21 4.23 12.08
C GLN A 79 -1.05 4.33 11.23
N TYR A 80 -1.18 5.38 10.42
CA TYR A 80 -2.29 5.53 9.49
C TYR A 80 -2.33 4.43 8.42
N GLY A 81 -1.17 4.01 7.90
CA GLY A 81 -1.03 2.90 6.96
C GLY A 81 -1.56 1.60 7.55
N LYS A 82 -1.14 1.28 8.78
CA LYS A 82 -1.61 0.10 9.53
C LYS A 82 -3.13 0.12 9.73
N GLU A 83 -3.68 1.23 10.24
CA GLU A 83 -5.13 1.37 10.44
C GLU A 83 -5.93 1.28 9.11
N THR A 84 -5.36 1.79 8.03
CA THR A 84 -5.97 1.71 6.69
C THR A 84 -5.96 0.28 6.18
N GLY A 85 -4.85 -0.45 6.36
CA GLY A 85 -4.74 -1.87 6.05
C GLY A 85 -5.75 -2.71 6.84
N GLU A 86 -5.91 -2.45 8.14
CA GLU A 86 -6.90 -3.12 8.99
C GLU A 86 -8.35 -2.86 8.53
N ARG A 87 -8.65 -1.63 8.10
CA ARG A 87 -9.97 -1.31 7.53
C ARG A 87 -10.23 -2.08 6.24
N PHE A 88 -9.24 -2.17 5.36
CA PHE A 88 -9.34 -2.97 4.14
C PHE A 88 -9.44 -4.45 4.44
N SER A 89 -8.68 -4.96 5.42
CA SER A 89 -8.79 -6.34 5.89
C SER A 89 -10.23 -6.70 6.29
N LYS A 90 -10.86 -5.86 7.12
CA LYS A 90 -12.26 -6.07 7.55
C LYS A 90 -13.23 -6.08 6.36
N LEU A 91 -13.05 -5.17 5.41
CA LEU A 91 -13.89 -5.12 4.20
C LEU A 91 -13.70 -6.37 3.33
N ILE A 92 -12.44 -6.74 3.07
CA ILE A 92 -12.10 -7.93 2.27
C ILE A 92 -12.64 -9.18 2.97
N ARG A 93 -12.47 -9.29 4.30
CA ARG A 93 -13.02 -10.41 5.08
C ARG A 93 -14.52 -10.53 4.92
N LYS A 94 -15.25 -9.42 4.99
CA LYS A 94 -16.70 -9.39 4.79
C LYS A 94 -17.08 -9.89 3.40
N ILE A 95 -16.42 -9.39 2.36
CA ILE A 95 -16.68 -9.78 0.96
C ILE A 95 -16.34 -11.26 0.76
N THR A 96 -15.15 -11.69 1.20
CA THR A 96 -14.68 -13.06 1.00
C THR A 96 -15.35 -14.07 1.94
N SER A 97 -16.28 -13.64 2.80
CA SER A 97 -17.08 -14.53 3.62
C SER A 97 -18.32 -15.07 2.90
N PHE A 98 -18.66 -14.58 1.71
CA PHE A 98 -19.74 -15.17 0.90
C PHE A 98 -19.40 -16.63 0.53
N PRO A 99 -20.37 -17.55 0.67
CA PRO A 99 -20.17 -18.96 0.36
C PRO A 99 -19.61 -19.18 -1.06
N GLY A 100 -18.59 -20.03 -1.18
CA GLY A 100 -17.94 -20.36 -2.45
C GLY A 100 -16.93 -19.31 -2.96
N LEU A 101 -16.97 -18.07 -2.50
CA LEU A 101 -16.08 -17.01 -2.98
C LEU A 101 -14.61 -17.24 -2.59
N PRO A 102 -14.25 -17.71 -1.38
CA PRO A 102 -12.86 -18.01 -1.04
C PRO A 102 -12.25 -19.06 -1.96
N GLU A 103 -13.00 -20.10 -2.30
CA GLU A 103 -12.56 -21.17 -3.22
C GLU A 103 -12.31 -20.63 -4.64
N VAL A 104 -13.19 -19.78 -5.13
CA VAL A 104 -13.03 -19.15 -6.44
C VAL A 104 -11.83 -18.22 -6.47
N LEU A 105 -11.64 -17.41 -5.41
CA LEU A 105 -10.49 -16.53 -5.27
C LEU A 105 -9.18 -17.33 -5.20
N TRP A 106 -9.16 -18.41 -4.42
CA TRP A 106 -7.99 -19.25 -4.30
C TRP A 106 -7.60 -19.90 -5.64
N LYS A 107 -8.56 -20.47 -6.37
CA LYS A 107 -8.31 -21.03 -7.70
C LYS A 107 -7.66 -20.02 -8.66
N ASN A 108 -7.92 -18.74 -8.48
CA ASN A 108 -7.37 -17.66 -9.32
C ASN A 108 -6.20 -16.91 -8.67
N MET A 109 -5.77 -17.29 -7.45
CA MET A 109 -4.80 -16.52 -6.67
C MET A 109 -3.46 -16.37 -7.39
N SER A 110 -2.94 -17.43 -7.98
CA SER A 110 -1.70 -17.38 -8.75
C SER A 110 -1.81 -16.40 -9.94
N SER A 111 -2.91 -16.47 -10.70
CA SER A 111 -3.17 -15.54 -11.80
C SER A 111 -3.29 -14.10 -11.33
N LEU A 112 -3.98 -13.86 -10.21
CA LEU A 112 -4.11 -12.53 -9.60
C LEU A 112 -2.75 -11.97 -9.17
N MET A 113 -1.93 -12.79 -8.51
CA MET A 113 -0.57 -12.41 -8.12
C MET A 113 0.29 -12.07 -9.33
N ARG A 114 0.25 -12.90 -10.38
CA ARG A 114 0.95 -12.64 -11.65
C ARG A 114 0.51 -11.33 -12.30
N LYS A 115 -0.79 -11.06 -12.37
CA LYS A 115 -1.34 -9.85 -12.98
C LYS A 115 -0.98 -8.59 -12.16
N ASN A 116 -1.06 -8.69 -10.84
CA ASN A 116 -0.80 -7.53 -9.97
C ASN A 116 0.68 -7.20 -9.85
N SER A 117 1.57 -8.17 -9.98
CA SER A 117 3.02 -8.00 -10.00
C SER A 117 3.63 -8.24 -11.37
N SER A 118 2.97 -7.77 -12.44
CA SER A 118 3.42 -8.01 -13.79
C SER A 118 4.56 -7.08 -14.22
N PRO A 119 5.44 -7.51 -15.15
CA PRO A 119 6.52 -6.65 -15.69
C PRO A 119 5.98 -5.38 -16.36
N GLU A 120 4.81 -5.45 -16.99
CA GLU A 120 4.17 -4.28 -17.64
C GLU A 120 3.82 -3.18 -16.63
N LYS A 121 3.68 -3.55 -15.36
CA LYS A 121 3.49 -2.62 -14.23
C LYS A 121 4.81 -2.20 -13.58
N GLY A 122 5.96 -2.60 -14.13
CA GLY A 122 7.29 -2.27 -13.59
C GLY A 122 7.78 -3.20 -12.48
N TYR A 123 7.09 -4.30 -12.19
CA TYR A 123 7.55 -5.28 -11.21
C TYR A 123 8.58 -6.25 -11.81
N GLN A 124 9.56 -6.65 -10.99
CA GLN A 124 10.33 -7.86 -11.23
C GLN A 124 10.02 -8.86 -10.12
N ARG A 125 9.69 -10.09 -10.50
CA ARG A 125 9.32 -11.13 -9.56
C ARG A 125 9.96 -12.46 -9.90
N LYS A 126 10.07 -13.31 -8.87
CA LYS A 126 10.41 -14.72 -9.00
C LYS A 126 9.28 -15.55 -8.42
N ILE A 127 8.71 -16.44 -9.21
CA ILE A 127 7.73 -17.41 -8.72
C ILE A 127 8.49 -18.51 -8.00
N ILE A 128 8.17 -18.72 -6.72
CA ILE A 128 8.81 -19.74 -5.87
C ILE A 128 7.99 -21.02 -5.84
N SER A 129 6.65 -20.88 -5.76
CA SER A 129 5.73 -22.02 -5.76
C SER A 129 4.34 -21.62 -6.26
N GLU A 130 3.70 -22.53 -6.98
CA GLU A 130 2.30 -22.42 -7.41
C GLU A 130 1.67 -23.81 -7.34
N THR A 131 1.25 -24.19 -6.15
CA THR A 131 0.56 -25.47 -5.90
C THR A 131 -0.91 -25.23 -5.54
N LYS A 132 -1.65 -26.30 -5.28
CA LYS A 132 -3.04 -26.20 -4.79
C LYS A 132 -3.14 -25.61 -3.39
N GLU A 133 -2.06 -25.68 -2.59
CA GLU A 133 -2.02 -25.25 -1.18
C GLU A 133 -1.17 -23.98 -0.96
N LEU A 134 -0.25 -23.65 -1.90
CA LEU A 134 0.72 -22.57 -1.72
C LEU A 134 0.93 -21.79 -3.01
N VAL A 135 0.76 -20.48 -2.91
CA VAL A 135 1.25 -19.49 -3.89
C VAL A 135 2.35 -18.68 -3.20
N ALA A 136 3.57 -18.76 -3.73
CA ALA A 136 4.75 -18.13 -3.18
C ALA A 136 5.47 -17.32 -4.28
N VAL A 137 5.67 -16.04 -4.03
CA VAL A 137 6.27 -15.09 -4.97
C VAL A 137 7.24 -14.19 -4.24
N ASP A 138 8.44 -14.03 -4.78
CA ASP A 138 9.38 -13.00 -4.35
C ASP A 138 9.30 -11.80 -5.31
N ILE A 139 9.07 -10.62 -4.77
CA ILE A 139 9.10 -9.36 -5.52
C ILE A 139 10.49 -8.75 -5.37
N LEU A 140 11.25 -8.76 -6.45
CA LEU A 140 12.63 -8.28 -6.50
C LEU A 140 12.71 -6.78 -6.79
N VAL A 141 11.76 -6.26 -7.59
CA VAL A 141 11.61 -4.82 -7.88
C VAL A 141 10.14 -4.46 -7.72
N CYS A 142 9.88 -3.42 -6.94
CA CYS A 142 8.55 -2.85 -6.72
C CYS A 142 8.52 -1.41 -7.26
N PRO A 143 7.68 -1.08 -8.26
CA PRO A 143 7.64 0.26 -8.85
C PRO A 143 7.30 1.34 -7.81
N LEU A 144 6.52 0.99 -6.78
CA LEU A 144 6.20 1.92 -5.68
C LEU A 144 7.45 2.27 -4.88
N HIS A 145 8.32 1.30 -4.59
CA HIS A 145 9.59 1.51 -3.91
C HIS A 145 10.57 2.29 -4.78
N GLU A 146 10.69 1.94 -6.07
CA GLU A 146 11.57 2.65 -7.01
C GLU A 146 11.12 4.11 -7.19
N MET A 147 9.81 4.38 -7.21
CA MET A 147 9.31 5.75 -7.27
C MET A 147 9.63 6.53 -5.99
N ALA A 148 9.49 5.93 -4.81
CA ALA A 148 9.86 6.55 -3.54
C ALA A 148 11.37 6.84 -3.47
N LYS A 149 12.23 5.92 -3.96
CA LYS A 149 13.68 6.14 -4.11
C LYS A 149 13.99 7.30 -5.06
N LYS A 150 13.32 7.35 -6.20
CA LYS A 150 13.48 8.45 -7.18
C LYS A 150 13.13 9.81 -6.58
N LEU A 151 12.18 9.87 -5.65
CA LEU A 151 11.82 11.07 -4.92
C LEU A 151 12.75 11.37 -3.73
N GLY A 152 13.76 10.52 -3.44
CA GLY A 152 14.69 10.68 -2.31
C GLY A 152 14.05 10.42 -0.92
N ILE A 153 12.97 9.66 -0.86
CA ILE A 153 12.18 9.40 0.35
C ILE A 153 11.74 7.93 0.40
N SER A 154 12.68 6.99 0.19
CA SER A 154 12.38 5.54 0.13
C SER A 154 11.68 5.00 1.37
N GLU A 155 11.88 5.64 2.52
CA GLU A 155 11.28 5.29 3.81
C GLU A 155 9.75 5.30 3.80
N ILE A 156 9.10 6.09 2.94
CA ILE A 156 7.63 6.12 2.86
C ILE A 156 7.04 4.81 2.29
N THR A 157 7.86 3.96 1.68
CA THR A 157 7.41 2.66 1.17
C THR A 157 6.83 1.79 2.28
N SER A 158 7.36 1.91 3.50
CA SER A 158 6.85 1.19 4.68
C SER A 158 5.35 1.42 4.90
N VAL A 159 4.85 2.63 4.66
CA VAL A 159 3.42 2.98 4.78
C VAL A 159 2.56 2.16 3.82
N VAL A 160 2.98 2.08 2.56
CA VAL A 160 2.28 1.31 1.52
C VAL A 160 2.37 -0.19 1.82
N CYS A 161 3.52 -0.66 2.29
CA CYS A 161 3.73 -2.04 2.71
C CYS A 161 2.80 -2.45 3.88
N LEU A 162 2.53 -1.54 4.83
CA LEU A 162 1.58 -1.77 5.92
C LEU A 162 0.14 -1.85 5.44
N ILE A 163 -0.26 -1.00 4.48
CA ILE A 163 -1.59 -1.05 3.85
C ILE A 163 -1.77 -2.39 3.13
N ASP A 164 -0.80 -2.78 2.30
CA ASP A 164 -0.81 -4.04 1.54
C ASP A 164 -0.87 -5.25 2.47
N LYS A 165 -0.03 -5.30 3.51
CA LYS A 165 -0.05 -6.37 4.51
C LYS A 165 -1.44 -6.52 5.15
N GLY A 166 -2.07 -5.41 5.51
CA GLY A 166 -3.41 -5.43 6.05
C GLY A 166 -4.44 -5.97 5.04
N GLN A 167 -4.38 -5.55 3.78
CA GLN A 167 -5.27 -6.08 2.73
C GLN A 167 -5.15 -7.59 2.59
N MET A 168 -3.91 -8.09 2.50
CA MET A 168 -3.63 -9.51 2.26
C MET A 168 -4.12 -10.40 3.41
N THR A 169 -4.08 -9.92 4.66
CA THR A 169 -4.61 -10.66 5.82
C THR A 169 -6.14 -10.71 5.87
N GLY A 170 -6.83 -9.96 5.01
CA GLY A 170 -8.29 -9.91 4.95
C GLY A 170 -8.95 -11.10 4.27
N PHE A 171 -8.26 -11.85 3.43
CA PHE A 171 -8.85 -12.95 2.67
C PHE A 171 -9.23 -14.13 3.57
N LYS A 172 -10.50 -14.55 3.51
CA LYS A 172 -10.98 -15.71 4.28
C LYS A 172 -10.34 -17.00 3.76
N TYR A 173 -9.92 -17.88 4.66
CA TYR A 173 -9.24 -19.16 4.39
C TYR A 173 -7.88 -19.03 3.69
N ILE A 174 -7.33 -17.81 3.59
CA ILE A 174 -6.00 -17.59 3.05
C ILE A 174 -5.11 -17.04 4.15
N GLU A 175 -4.12 -17.83 4.55
CA GLU A 175 -3.07 -17.40 5.44
C GLU A 175 -2.02 -16.65 4.63
N TYR A 176 -1.77 -15.40 4.99
CA TYR A 176 -0.74 -14.58 4.38
C TYR A 176 0.42 -14.37 5.34
N THR A 177 1.63 -14.65 4.85
CA THR A 177 2.86 -14.34 5.56
C THR A 177 3.82 -13.57 4.64
N ARG A 178 4.51 -12.60 5.22
CA ARG A 178 5.61 -11.85 4.63
C ARG A 178 6.58 -11.49 5.74
N THR A 179 7.82 -11.96 5.64
CA THR A 179 8.88 -11.73 6.62
C THR A 179 9.92 -10.74 6.13
N LYS A 180 9.98 -10.49 4.82
CA LYS A 180 10.87 -9.54 4.16
C LYS A 180 10.09 -8.54 3.31
N ALA A 181 10.50 -7.28 3.34
CA ALA A 181 9.93 -6.25 2.48
C ALA A 181 10.97 -5.21 2.05
N LEU A 182 10.95 -4.84 0.77
CA LEU A 182 11.77 -3.76 0.21
C LEU A 182 11.61 -2.44 0.98
N GLY A 183 10.40 -2.16 1.46
CA GLY A 183 10.10 -0.99 2.29
C GLY A 183 10.70 -1.03 3.69
N ASP A 184 11.13 -2.20 4.16
CA ASP A 184 11.80 -2.41 5.45
C ASP A 184 13.33 -2.52 5.29
N GLY A 185 13.84 -2.34 4.05
CA GLY A 185 15.27 -2.40 3.73
C GLY A 185 15.77 -3.78 3.30
N ASP A 186 14.89 -4.76 3.13
CA ASP A 186 15.26 -6.07 2.60
C ASP A 186 15.50 -6.03 1.09
N ASN A 187 16.17 -7.07 0.55
CA ASN A 187 16.47 -7.19 -0.88
C ASN A 187 15.28 -7.60 -1.75
N PHE A 188 14.17 -8.06 -1.15
CA PHE A 188 12.94 -8.49 -1.84
C PHE A 188 11.79 -8.58 -0.85
N CYS A 189 10.55 -8.69 -1.39
CA CYS A 189 9.37 -8.99 -0.57
C CYS A 189 8.98 -10.46 -0.77
N ASP A 190 8.87 -11.23 0.31
CA ASP A 190 8.51 -12.65 0.28
C ASP A 190 7.02 -12.87 0.52
N TYR A 191 6.23 -12.87 -0.53
CA TYR A 191 4.80 -13.17 -0.43
C TYR A 191 4.56 -14.67 -0.35
N ARG A 192 3.89 -15.13 0.72
CA ARG A 192 3.51 -16.53 0.93
C ARG A 192 2.03 -16.60 1.28
N LEU A 193 1.26 -17.23 0.42
CA LEU A 193 -0.18 -17.40 0.54
C LEU A 193 -0.49 -18.88 0.63
N ARG A 194 -1.15 -19.30 1.71
CA ARG A 194 -1.60 -20.68 1.91
C ARG A 194 -3.10 -20.72 2.01
N TYR A 195 -3.71 -21.70 1.37
CA TYR A 195 -5.14 -21.98 1.52
C TYR A 195 -5.35 -23.00 2.62
N ASP A 196 -6.03 -22.61 3.68
CA ASP A 196 -6.36 -23.49 4.79
C ASP A 196 -7.78 -23.25 5.30
N LYS A 197 -8.71 -24.09 4.80
CA LYS A 197 -10.13 -24.01 5.19
C LYS A 197 -10.36 -24.47 6.64
N LYS A 198 -9.46 -25.30 7.22
CA LYS A 198 -9.63 -25.88 8.56
C LYS A 198 -9.13 -24.96 9.67
N LYS A 199 -8.10 -24.16 9.40
CA LYS A 199 -7.37 -23.37 10.41
C LYS A 199 -8.02 -22.00 10.70
N LEU A 200 -8.94 -21.54 9.86
CA LEU A 200 -9.47 -20.18 9.87
C LEU A 200 -11.02 -20.12 9.99
N GLN A 201 -11.62 -21.18 10.54
CA GLN A 201 -13.03 -21.19 10.92
C GLN A 201 -13.28 -20.37 12.19
#